data_10796ac9e87b23dc9eb1c6f20889e90f
#
_entry.id   10796ac9e87b23dc9eb1c6f20889e90f
#
_cell.length_a   1.000
_cell.length_b   1.000
_cell.length_c   1.000
_cell.angle_alpha   90.00
_cell.angle_beta   90.00
_cell.angle_gamma   90.00
#
_symmetry.space_group_name_H-M   'P 1'
#
loop_
_entity.id
_entity.type
_entity.pdbx_description
1 polymer ?
#
loop_
_entity_poly.entity_id
_entity_poly.type
_entity_poly.pdbx_seq_one_letter_code
_entity_poly.pdbx_strand_id
1 'polypeptide(L)'
;MGLKYSFDLAIDSPERTVLHGKIIREKKFTEKHYRQWYSEFEDCLSRCPKGKLIELGSGGGFLKEIIPSVLTSDILELEGNDLCFSALDMPFEDHSVAAIFMIDTFHHIPDSAQFLKEVDRVLMPGGKMLMIEPANSIFGRFIYQNFHHEPFLPKAKDWTIPASGPMSGANGALPYIVFERDYERFKKEFPSLKRSKPRYRNPLLYLLSGGVSFKQLLPDFTYEFVSFFDNILSRFFPFFSMFVKIELTKER
;
A
#
# COMPACT_ATOMS: atom_id res chain seq x y z
N MET A 1 5.56 -25.87 -17.70
CA MET A 1 5.42 -25.45 -16.29
C MET A 1 4.92 -24.01 -16.28
N GLY A 2 3.69 -23.75 -15.76
CA GLY A 2 3.05 -22.43 -15.85
C GLY A 2 3.82 -21.34 -15.11
N LEU A 3 3.69 -20.08 -15.57
CA LEU A 3 4.29 -18.90 -14.91
C LEU A 3 3.50 -18.47 -13.65
N LYS A 4 2.23 -18.80 -13.56
CA LYS A 4 1.34 -18.44 -12.45
C LYS A 4 1.43 -19.48 -11.32
N TYR A 5 1.41 -19.02 -10.07
CA TYR A 5 1.22 -19.90 -8.93
C TYR A 5 -0.25 -20.36 -8.87
N SER A 6 -0.47 -21.61 -8.47
CA SER A 6 -1.79 -22.13 -8.12
C SER A 6 -1.87 -22.24 -6.60
N PHE A 7 -2.96 -21.75 -6.04
CA PHE A 7 -3.17 -21.76 -4.59
C PHE A 7 -4.52 -22.42 -4.29
N ASP A 8 -4.51 -23.44 -3.44
CA ASP A 8 -5.71 -24.14 -2.96
C ASP A 8 -6.30 -23.50 -1.69
N LEU A 9 -5.83 -22.28 -1.33
CA LEU A 9 -6.23 -21.54 -0.15
C LEU A 9 -7.24 -20.44 -0.52
N ALA A 10 -8.24 -20.23 0.32
CA ALA A 10 -9.19 -19.13 0.18
C ALA A 10 -8.44 -17.77 0.20
N ILE A 11 -8.90 -16.81 -0.61
CA ILE A 11 -8.24 -15.51 -0.76
C ILE A 11 -8.18 -14.74 0.57
N ASP A 12 -9.24 -14.84 1.38
CA ASP A 12 -9.38 -14.14 2.65
C ASP A 12 -8.81 -14.93 3.86
N SER A 13 -8.10 -16.04 3.62
CA SER A 13 -7.56 -16.83 4.71
C SER A 13 -6.20 -16.31 5.22
N PRO A 14 -5.94 -16.39 6.54
CA PRO A 14 -4.64 -16.07 7.12
C PRO A 14 -3.49 -16.85 6.47
N GLU A 15 -3.71 -18.13 6.15
CA GLU A 15 -2.71 -19.01 5.53
C GLU A 15 -2.31 -18.51 4.15
N ARG A 16 -3.25 -17.92 3.39
CA ARG A 16 -2.97 -17.29 2.10
C ARG A 16 -2.04 -16.09 2.27
N THR A 17 -2.29 -15.26 3.25
CA THR A 17 -1.47 -14.09 3.58
C THR A 17 -0.06 -14.51 4.01
N VAL A 18 0.06 -15.51 4.87
CA VAL A 18 1.36 -16.10 5.27
C VAL A 18 2.12 -16.64 4.06
N LEU A 19 1.44 -17.32 3.13
CA LEU A 19 2.05 -17.83 1.90
C LEU A 19 2.56 -16.70 1.01
N HIS A 20 1.80 -15.60 0.87
CA HIS A 20 2.25 -14.41 0.15
C HIS A 20 3.54 -13.84 0.77
N GLY A 21 3.63 -13.76 2.09
CA GLY A 21 4.84 -13.34 2.80
C GLY A 21 6.07 -14.20 2.48
N LYS A 22 5.92 -15.53 2.43
CA LYS A 22 6.99 -16.44 1.99
C LYS A 22 7.43 -16.15 0.55
N ILE A 23 6.48 -16.00 -0.37
CA ILE A 23 6.77 -15.67 -1.78
C ILE A 23 7.50 -14.34 -1.92
N ILE A 24 7.11 -13.32 -1.16
CA ILE A 24 7.77 -12.00 -1.15
C ILE A 24 9.24 -12.15 -0.76
N ARG A 25 9.55 -12.94 0.26
CA ARG A 25 10.91 -13.15 0.78
C ARG A 25 11.78 -14.05 -0.11
N GLU A 26 11.20 -15.07 -0.71
CA GLU A 26 11.92 -16.05 -1.57
C GLU A 26 12.34 -15.45 -2.91
N LYS A 27 11.57 -14.50 -3.44
CA LYS A 27 11.81 -13.86 -4.73
C LYS A 27 12.66 -12.61 -4.56
N LYS A 28 13.92 -12.66 -4.98
CA LYS A 28 14.90 -11.56 -4.78
C LYS A 28 14.45 -10.22 -5.36
N PHE A 29 13.78 -10.21 -6.51
CA PHE A 29 13.20 -8.98 -7.06
C PHE A 29 12.12 -8.40 -6.14
N THR A 30 11.21 -9.24 -5.65
CA THR A 30 10.11 -8.80 -4.78
C THR A 30 10.67 -8.34 -3.44
N GLU A 31 11.56 -9.12 -2.80
CA GLU A 31 12.19 -8.76 -1.52
C GLU A 31 12.92 -7.41 -1.61
N LYS A 32 13.80 -7.24 -2.60
CA LYS A 32 14.53 -5.97 -2.80
C LYS A 32 13.58 -4.80 -3.07
N HIS A 33 12.51 -5.05 -3.80
CA HIS A 33 11.51 -4.04 -4.12
C HIS A 33 10.76 -3.57 -2.87
N TYR A 34 10.36 -4.50 -2.01
CA TYR A 34 9.77 -4.16 -0.70
C TYR A 34 10.74 -3.40 0.19
N ARG A 35 12.03 -3.79 0.23
CA ARG A 35 13.07 -3.02 0.96
C ARG A 35 13.21 -1.59 0.44
N GLN A 36 13.09 -1.37 -0.87
CA GLN A 36 13.08 -0.03 -1.46
C GLN A 36 11.86 0.78 -1.00
N TRP A 37 10.68 0.17 -0.92
CA TRP A 37 9.49 0.82 -0.39
C TRP A 37 9.63 1.13 1.10
N TYR A 38 10.13 0.20 1.89
CA TYR A 38 10.36 0.39 3.32
C TYR A 38 11.41 1.46 3.63
N SER A 39 12.42 1.63 2.78
CA SER A 39 13.39 2.74 2.96
C SER A 39 12.72 4.11 2.85
N GLU A 40 11.64 4.24 2.08
CA GLU A 40 10.87 5.48 2.01
C GLU A 40 10.02 5.74 3.26
N PHE A 41 9.59 4.67 3.93
CA PHE A 41 8.95 4.80 5.25
C PHE A 41 9.96 5.25 6.30
N GLU A 42 11.16 4.68 6.28
CA GLU A 42 12.26 5.11 7.16
C GLU A 42 12.64 6.57 6.91
N ASP A 43 12.79 7.00 5.66
CA ASP A 43 13.01 8.41 5.30
C ASP A 43 11.88 9.32 5.80
N CYS A 44 10.64 8.86 5.79
CA CYS A 44 9.49 9.60 6.29
C CYS A 44 9.61 9.88 7.79
N LEU A 45 10.16 8.93 8.58
CA LEU A 45 10.28 9.07 10.03
C LEU A 45 11.10 10.28 10.45
N SER A 46 12.12 10.66 9.68
CA SER A 46 12.95 11.84 9.95
C SER A 46 12.14 13.14 10.00
N ARG A 47 10.92 13.12 9.45
CA ARG A 47 10.00 14.27 9.33
C ARG A 47 8.75 14.12 10.20
N CYS A 48 8.68 13.08 11.04
CA CYS A 48 7.59 12.81 11.96
C CYS A 48 7.92 13.26 13.39
N PRO A 49 6.91 13.59 14.22
CA PRO A 49 7.10 13.73 15.64
C PRO A 49 7.52 12.39 16.27
N LYS A 50 8.01 12.40 17.50
CA LYS A 50 8.24 11.17 18.26
C LYS A 50 6.90 10.62 18.77
N GLY A 51 6.64 9.34 18.57
CA GLY A 51 5.38 8.70 18.97
C GLY A 51 5.25 7.29 18.43
N LYS A 52 4.05 6.73 18.51
CA LYS A 52 3.76 5.38 17.99
C LYS A 52 3.86 5.35 16.47
N LEU A 53 4.42 4.26 15.94
CA LEU A 53 4.52 3.99 14.52
C LEU A 53 3.68 2.75 14.21
N ILE A 54 2.81 2.84 13.20
CA ILE A 54 1.86 1.77 12.90
C ILE A 54 2.01 1.36 11.42
N GLU A 55 2.06 0.07 11.14
CA GLU A 55 1.82 -0.46 9.80
C GLU A 55 0.42 -1.08 9.78
N LEU A 56 -0.44 -0.61 8.87
CA LEU A 56 -1.78 -1.16 8.63
C LEU A 56 -1.75 -2.11 7.45
N GLY A 57 -2.38 -3.29 7.58
CA GLY A 57 -2.37 -4.30 6.55
C GLY A 57 -0.96 -4.86 6.34
N SER A 58 -0.24 -5.16 7.42
CA SER A 58 1.13 -5.69 7.37
C SER A 58 1.23 -7.01 6.62
N GLY A 59 0.15 -7.81 6.63
CA GLY A 59 0.08 -9.06 5.87
C GLY A 59 1.31 -9.94 6.09
N GLY A 60 1.92 -10.35 4.99
CA GLY A 60 3.18 -11.09 4.99
C GLY A 60 4.43 -10.20 4.85
N GLY A 61 4.30 -8.89 5.06
CA GLY A 61 5.38 -7.91 5.01
C GLY A 61 6.47 -8.14 6.06
N PHE A 62 7.49 -7.30 6.03
CA PHE A 62 8.63 -7.39 6.96
C PHE A 62 9.17 -6.00 7.36
N LEU A 63 8.30 -5.00 7.42
CA LEU A 63 8.69 -3.63 7.80
C LEU A 63 9.35 -3.60 9.19
N LYS A 64 8.91 -4.43 10.12
CA LYS A 64 9.48 -4.52 11.47
C LYS A 64 10.97 -4.92 11.50
N GLU A 65 11.47 -5.59 10.46
CA GLU A 65 12.91 -5.88 10.33
C GLU A 65 13.73 -4.62 9.95
N ILE A 66 13.08 -3.62 9.32
CA ILE A 66 13.69 -2.35 8.90
C ILE A 66 13.46 -1.29 9.97
N ILE A 67 12.25 -1.22 10.51
CA ILE A 67 11.82 -0.27 11.54
C ILE A 67 11.36 -1.07 12.77
N PRO A 68 12.27 -1.50 13.68
CA PRO A 68 11.91 -2.37 14.80
C PRO A 68 10.88 -1.81 15.77
N SER A 69 10.72 -0.49 15.81
CA SER A 69 9.74 0.21 16.66
C SER A 69 8.34 0.31 16.07
N VAL A 70 8.11 -0.15 14.82
CA VAL A 70 6.77 -0.15 14.22
C VAL A 70 5.92 -1.23 14.87
N LEU A 71 4.66 -0.90 15.17
CA LEU A 71 3.62 -1.86 15.54
C LEU A 71 2.96 -2.34 14.25
N THR A 72 3.12 -3.61 13.96
CA THR A 72 2.50 -4.27 12.80
C THR A 72 1.06 -4.63 13.12
N SER A 73 0.15 -4.42 12.17
CA SER A 73 -1.26 -4.74 12.35
C SER A 73 -1.93 -5.22 11.07
N ASP A 74 -2.94 -6.05 11.25
CA ASP A 74 -3.80 -6.51 10.17
C ASP A 74 -5.24 -6.68 10.70
N ILE A 75 -6.22 -6.75 9.79
CA ILE A 75 -7.59 -7.12 10.13
C ILE A 75 -7.71 -8.64 10.35
N LEU A 76 -6.82 -9.41 9.73
CA LEU A 76 -6.67 -10.84 9.98
C LEU A 76 -5.78 -11.08 11.19
N GLU A 77 -6.13 -12.08 11.99
CA GLU A 77 -5.25 -12.55 13.07
C GLU A 77 -4.10 -13.34 12.45
N LEU A 78 -2.91 -12.73 12.40
CA LEU A 78 -1.70 -13.28 11.80
C LEU A 78 -0.63 -13.46 12.86
N GLU A 79 -0.05 -14.66 12.91
CA GLU A 79 1.11 -14.92 13.77
C GLU A 79 2.28 -13.99 13.39
N GLY A 80 2.82 -13.30 14.37
CA GLY A 80 3.94 -12.34 14.20
C GLY A 80 3.53 -10.88 14.05
N ASN A 81 2.23 -10.57 13.86
CA ASN A 81 1.74 -9.21 13.99
C ASN A 81 1.53 -8.83 15.47
N ASP A 82 1.78 -7.56 15.79
CA ASP A 82 1.62 -7.04 17.15
C ASP A 82 0.16 -6.85 17.52
N LEU A 83 -0.70 -6.50 16.56
CA LEU A 83 -2.10 -6.12 16.77
C LEU A 83 -3.00 -6.68 15.66
N CYS A 84 -4.26 -6.94 16.03
CA CYS A 84 -5.33 -7.28 15.09
C CYS A 84 -6.52 -6.35 15.34
N PHE A 85 -6.85 -5.49 14.37
CA PHE A 85 -7.97 -4.55 14.48
C PHE A 85 -8.40 -4.04 13.10
N SER A 86 -9.58 -3.43 13.05
CA SER A 86 -10.08 -2.75 11.85
C SER A 86 -9.48 -1.33 11.74
N ALA A 87 -8.99 -0.97 10.56
CA ALA A 87 -8.55 0.39 10.27
C ALA A 87 -9.70 1.43 10.36
N LEU A 88 -10.97 0.99 10.42
CA LEU A 88 -12.14 1.85 10.61
C LEU A 88 -12.43 2.17 12.09
N ASP A 89 -11.73 1.52 13.03
CA ASP A 89 -11.86 1.70 14.48
C ASP A 89 -10.52 1.36 15.13
N MET A 90 -9.58 2.30 15.09
CA MET A 90 -8.22 2.07 15.56
C MET A 90 -8.12 2.16 17.09
N PRO A 91 -7.50 1.18 17.79
CA PRO A 91 -7.40 1.15 19.24
C PRO A 91 -6.33 2.09 19.80
N PHE A 92 -6.29 3.32 19.29
CA PHE A 92 -5.35 4.35 19.72
C PHE A 92 -6.08 5.59 20.20
N GLU A 93 -5.49 6.25 21.18
CA GLU A 93 -5.97 7.54 21.67
C GLU A 93 -5.83 8.63 20.60
N ASP A 94 -6.64 9.68 20.71
CA ASP A 94 -6.54 10.84 19.84
C ASP A 94 -5.12 11.44 19.91
N HIS A 95 -4.59 11.83 18.75
CA HIS A 95 -3.27 12.47 18.64
C HIS A 95 -2.12 11.68 19.29
N SER A 96 -2.12 10.35 19.22
CA SER A 96 -1.11 9.48 19.84
C SER A 96 -0.18 8.78 18.85
N VAL A 97 -0.48 8.84 17.54
CA VAL A 97 0.27 8.16 16.48
C VAL A 97 1.11 9.15 15.70
N ALA A 98 2.41 8.87 15.58
CA ALA A 98 3.36 9.71 14.84
C ALA A 98 3.41 9.38 13.34
N ALA A 99 3.27 8.10 12.99
CA ALA A 99 3.23 7.68 11.59
C ALA A 99 2.37 6.44 11.37
N ILE A 100 1.69 6.41 10.22
CA ILE A 100 0.94 5.28 9.69
C ILE A 100 1.53 4.91 8.33
N PHE A 101 1.87 3.64 8.12
CA PHE A 101 2.43 3.09 6.89
C PHE A 101 1.51 2.03 6.29
N MET A 102 1.41 1.99 4.96
CA MET A 102 0.59 1.04 4.23
C MET A 102 1.22 0.70 2.87
N ILE A 103 1.15 -0.57 2.47
CA ILE A 103 1.46 -1.02 1.11
C ILE A 103 0.31 -1.89 0.62
N ASP A 104 -0.25 -1.56 -0.53
CA ASP A 104 -1.35 -2.33 -1.16
C ASP A 104 -2.50 -2.66 -0.18
N THR A 105 -2.92 -1.69 0.64
CA THR A 105 -3.89 -1.89 1.71
C THR A 105 -5.10 -0.97 1.61
N PHE A 106 -4.89 0.31 1.26
CA PHE A 106 -5.96 1.31 1.24
C PHE A 106 -7.13 0.92 0.31
N HIS A 107 -6.82 0.33 -0.83
CA HIS A 107 -7.83 -0.07 -1.81
C HIS A 107 -8.69 -1.27 -1.38
N HIS A 108 -8.38 -1.90 -0.24
CA HIS A 108 -9.19 -2.93 0.43
C HIS A 108 -10.06 -2.37 1.56
N ILE A 109 -9.87 -1.10 1.96
CA ILE A 109 -10.63 -0.50 3.06
C ILE A 109 -12.06 -0.20 2.62
N PRO A 110 -13.09 -0.80 3.26
CA PRO A 110 -14.46 -0.74 2.78
C PRO A 110 -15.08 0.67 2.81
N ASP A 111 -14.66 1.54 3.74
CA ASP A 111 -15.11 2.93 3.85
C ASP A 111 -13.91 3.87 4.04
N SER A 112 -13.46 4.48 2.93
CA SER A 112 -12.32 5.40 2.97
C SER A 112 -12.59 6.67 3.77
N ALA A 113 -13.84 7.15 3.83
CA ALA A 113 -14.17 8.34 4.59
C ALA A 113 -14.09 8.07 6.10
N GLN A 114 -14.61 6.93 6.56
CA GLN A 114 -14.48 6.51 7.96
C GLN A 114 -13.01 6.26 8.33
N PHE A 115 -12.25 5.59 7.46
CA PHE A 115 -10.81 5.39 7.64
C PHE A 115 -10.06 6.73 7.81
N LEU A 116 -10.33 7.70 6.94
CA LEU A 116 -9.69 9.01 7.00
C LEU A 116 -10.08 9.80 8.25
N LYS A 117 -11.29 9.61 8.81
CA LYS A 117 -11.66 10.15 10.12
C LYS A 117 -10.79 9.55 11.24
N GLU A 118 -10.57 8.24 11.21
CA GLU A 118 -9.69 7.58 12.17
C GLU A 118 -8.23 8.05 12.03
N VAL A 119 -7.72 8.15 10.79
CA VAL A 119 -6.38 8.72 10.53
C VAL A 119 -6.27 10.13 11.10
N ASP A 120 -7.27 10.97 10.86
CA ASP A 120 -7.31 12.34 11.36
C ASP A 120 -7.37 12.37 12.90
N ARG A 121 -8.14 11.49 13.52
CA ARG A 121 -8.27 11.37 14.97
C ARG A 121 -6.96 10.94 15.64
N VAL A 122 -6.33 9.87 15.15
CA VAL A 122 -5.19 9.25 15.85
C VAL A 122 -3.86 9.94 15.58
N LEU A 123 -3.69 10.58 14.40
CA LEU A 123 -2.43 11.25 14.08
C LEU A 123 -2.17 12.45 14.96
N MET A 124 -0.96 12.53 15.48
CA MET A 124 -0.44 13.71 16.17
C MET A 124 -0.31 14.89 15.20
N PRO A 125 -0.38 16.16 15.67
CA PRO A 125 0.06 17.29 14.86
C PRO A 125 1.48 17.09 14.30
N GLY A 126 1.64 17.24 12.98
CA GLY A 126 2.87 16.92 12.27
C GLY A 126 3.07 15.43 11.95
N GLY A 127 2.21 14.55 12.46
CA GLY A 127 2.19 13.12 12.15
C GLY A 127 1.86 12.87 10.68
N LYS A 128 2.26 11.71 10.17
CA LYS A 128 2.13 11.39 8.74
C LYS A 128 1.49 10.04 8.50
N MET A 129 0.72 9.98 7.41
CA MET A 129 0.37 8.70 6.78
C MET A 129 1.09 8.62 5.43
N LEU A 130 1.81 7.55 5.19
CA LEU A 130 2.48 7.25 3.93
C LEU A 130 2.03 5.91 3.40
N MET A 131 1.48 5.92 2.19
CA MET A 131 1.05 4.69 1.52
C MET A 131 1.61 4.56 0.11
N ILE A 132 1.78 3.31 -0.33
CA ILE A 132 2.14 2.93 -1.68
C ILE A 132 1.04 2.04 -2.21
N GLU A 133 0.37 2.50 -3.26
CA GLU A 133 -0.89 1.95 -3.75
C GLU A 133 -0.91 1.82 -5.28
N PRO A 134 -1.82 1.04 -5.87
CA PRO A 134 -1.98 0.96 -7.31
C PRO A 134 -2.24 2.32 -7.96
N ALA A 135 -1.52 2.60 -9.06
CA ALA A 135 -1.61 3.86 -9.77
C ALA A 135 -2.62 3.82 -10.92
N ASN A 136 -3.42 4.87 -11.06
CA ASN A 136 -4.29 5.07 -12.22
C ASN A 136 -3.54 5.76 -13.37
N SER A 137 -2.34 5.30 -13.69
CA SER A 137 -1.63 5.70 -14.92
C SER A 137 -2.27 5.05 -16.15
N ILE A 138 -1.88 5.47 -17.36
CA ILE A 138 -2.39 4.83 -18.60
C ILE A 138 -2.01 3.35 -18.62
N PHE A 139 -0.74 3.04 -18.36
CA PHE A 139 -0.22 1.67 -18.38
C PHE A 139 -0.71 0.87 -17.17
N GLY A 140 -0.67 1.45 -15.95
CA GLY A 140 -1.16 0.81 -14.73
C GLY A 140 -2.62 0.39 -14.87
N ARG A 141 -3.49 1.29 -15.34
CA ARG A 141 -4.90 0.99 -15.61
C ARG A 141 -5.06 -0.19 -16.57
N PHE A 142 -4.29 -0.19 -17.68
CA PHE A 142 -4.35 -1.28 -18.66
C PHE A 142 -3.98 -2.62 -18.01
N ILE A 143 -2.90 -2.67 -17.23
CA ILE A 143 -2.46 -3.89 -16.55
C ILE A 143 -3.48 -4.35 -15.51
N TYR A 144 -3.92 -3.46 -14.62
CA TYR A 144 -4.87 -3.82 -13.56
C TYR A 144 -6.22 -4.27 -14.11
N GLN A 145 -6.74 -3.63 -15.14
CA GLN A 145 -8.05 -4.01 -15.72
C GLN A 145 -8.03 -5.30 -16.54
N ASN A 146 -6.87 -5.73 -17.06
CA ASN A 146 -6.81 -6.88 -17.97
C ASN A 146 -6.07 -8.09 -17.40
N PHE A 147 -5.19 -7.90 -16.41
CA PHE A 147 -4.29 -8.97 -15.94
C PHE A 147 -4.32 -9.16 -14.41
N HIS A 148 -4.91 -8.24 -13.66
CA HIS A 148 -5.07 -8.36 -12.21
C HIS A 148 -6.42 -8.98 -11.86
N HIS A 149 -6.49 -9.70 -10.73
CA HIS A 149 -7.72 -10.37 -10.30
C HIS A 149 -8.68 -9.44 -9.55
N GLU A 150 -8.17 -8.35 -8.99
CA GLU A 150 -8.95 -7.38 -8.24
C GLU A 150 -9.59 -6.35 -9.18
N PRO A 151 -10.81 -5.87 -8.84
CA PRO A 151 -11.46 -4.81 -9.60
C PRO A 151 -10.63 -3.52 -9.62
N PHE A 152 -10.56 -2.87 -10.79
CA PHE A 152 -9.96 -1.55 -10.96
C PHE A 152 -10.97 -0.61 -11.64
N LEU A 153 -11.75 0.11 -10.82
CA LEU A 153 -12.95 0.87 -11.22
C LEU A 153 -12.77 2.39 -10.98
N PRO A 154 -12.01 3.12 -11.81
CA PRO A 154 -11.72 4.55 -11.58
C PRO A 154 -12.94 5.47 -11.73
N LYS A 155 -14.05 4.96 -12.27
CA LYS A 155 -15.33 5.68 -12.42
C LYS A 155 -16.34 5.35 -11.31
N ALA A 156 -15.98 4.56 -10.29
CA ALA A 156 -16.84 4.32 -9.14
C ALA A 156 -17.22 5.66 -8.49
N LYS A 157 -18.49 5.82 -8.09
CA LYS A 157 -19.02 7.10 -7.59
C LYS A 157 -18.62 7.35 -6.15
N ASP A 158 -18.61 6.30 -5.35
CA ASP A 158 -18.45 6.37 -3.90
C ASP A 158 -17.02 6.04 -3.46
N TRP A 159 -16.69 6.43 -2.25
CA TRP A 159 -15.44 6.11 -1.58
C TRP A 159 -15.53 4.80 -0.76
N THR A 160 -16.53 4.00 -1.07
CA THR A 160 -16.79 2.71 -0.45
C THR A 160 -16.62 1.59 -1.45
N ILE A 161 -16.27 0.43 -0.95
CA ILE A 161 -16.23 -0.83 -1.72
C ILE A 161 -17.15 -1.85 -1.05
N PRO A 162 -17.65 -2.87 -1.79
CA PRO A 162 -18.40 -3.96 -1.17
C PRO A 162 -17.57 -4.67 -0.11
N ALA A 163 -18.12 -4.83 1.09
CA ALA A 163 -17.49 -5.60 2.17
C ALA A 163 -17.69 -7.09 1.91
N SER A 164 -16.91 -7.68 1.02
CA SER A 164 -16.96 -9.12 0.70
C SER A 164 -15.93 -9.94 1.48
N GLY A 165 -14.87 -9.32 1.99
CA GLY A 165 -13.81 -9.92 2.81
C GLY A 165 -12.56 -9.05 2.78
N PRO A 166 -11.57 -9.33 3.66
CA PRO A 166 -10.39 -8.47 3.81
C PRO A 166 -9.52 -8.36 2.56
N MET A 167 -9.45 -9.41 1.73
CA MET A 167 -8.68 -9.42 0.48
C MET A 167 -9.58 -9.50 -0.76
N SER A 168 -10.81 -10.04 -0.63
CA SER A 168 -11.75 -10.17 -1.76
C SER A 168 -12.52 -8.89 -2.03
N GLY A 169 -12.71 -8.01 -1.03
CA GLY A 169 -13.24 -6.66 -1.21
C GLY A 169 -12.13 -5.72 -1.65
N ALA A 170 -12.19 -5.19 -2.89
CA ALA A 170 -11.17 -4.28 -3.38
C ALA A 170 -11.69 -3.34 -4.49
N ASN A 171 -11.05 -2.18 -4.59
CA ASN A 171 -11.02 -1.38 -5.80
C ASN A 171 -9.64 -0.72 -5.94
N GLY A 172 -8.75 -1.30 -6.74
CA GLY A 172 -7.40 -0.79 -6.98
C GLY A 172 -7.33 0.68 -7.44
N ALA A 173 -8.45 1.25 -7.92
CA ALA A 173 -8.53 2.66 -8.30
C ALA A 173 -8.93 3.60 -7.14
N LEU A 174 -9.20 3.08 -5.94
CA LEU A 174 -9.66 3.88 -4.80
C LEU A 174 -8.68 4.99 -4.39
N PRO A 175 -7.34 4.77 -4.36
CA PRO A 175 -6.38 5.83 -4.09
C PRO A 175 -6.48 7.01 -5.09
N TYR A 176 -6.64 6.72 -6.38
CA TYR A 176 -6.86 7.74 -7.40
C TYR A 176 -8.20 8.47 -7.19
N ILE A 177 -9.27 7.72 -6.88
CA ILE A 177 -10.60 8.30 -6.65
C ILE A 177 -10.54 9.32 -5.54
N VAL A 178 -10.01 8.93 -4.38
CA VAL A 178 -10.01 9.76 -3.16
C VAL A 178 -9.02 10.91 -3.27
N PHE A 179 -7.79 10.62 -3.70
CA PHE A 179 -6.69 11.57 -3.56
C PHE A 179 -6.35 12.37 -4.82
N GLU A 180 -6.93 12.03 -5.97
CA GLU A 180 -6.69 12.75 -7.22
C GLU A 180 -7.98 13.23 -7.86
N ARG A 181 -8.92 12.32 -8.22
CA ARG A 181 -10.17 12.68 -8.87
C ARG A 181 -11.05 13.60 -8.00
N ASP A 182 -11.24 13.19 -6.76
CA ASP A 182 -12.13 13.86 -5.79
C ASP A 182 -11.34 14.69 -4.75
N TYR A 183 -10.16 15.19 -5.14
CA TYR A 183 -9.25 15.90 -4.22
C TYR A 183 -9.89 17.13 -3.56
N GLU A 184 -10.77 17.85 -4.25
CA GLU A 184 -11.48 19.00 -3.67
C GLU A 184 -12.46 18.56 -2.56
N ARG A 185 -13.13 17.41 -2.75
CA ARG A 185 -13.95 16.79 -1.71
C ARG A 185 -13.09 16.38 -0.52
N PHE A 186 -11.96 15.70 -0.76
CA PHE A 186 -11.01 15.32 0.30
C PHE A 186 -10.57 16.52 1.14
N LYS A 187 -10.14 17.62 0.52
CA LYS A 187 -9.72 18.84 1.22
C LYS A 187 -10.84 19.44 2.06
N LYS A 188 -12.07 19.37 1.58
CA LYS A 188 -13.24 19.93 2.29
C LYS A 188 -13.63 19.07 3.49
N GLU A 189 -13.60 17.75 3.35
CA GLU A 189 -14.01 16.82 4.40
C GLU A 189 -12.89 16.62 5.46
N PHE A 190 -11.63 16.72 5.07
CA PHE A 190 -10.45 16.50 5.92
C PHE A 190 -9.47 17.69 5.85
N PRO A 191 -9.86 18.88 6.28
CA PRO A 191 -9.03 20.09 6.15
C PRO A 191 -7.74 20.05 6.97
N SER A 192 -7.68 19.21 8.00
CA SER A 192 -6.51 18.96 8.84
C SER A 192 -5.48 18.01 8.21
N LEU A 193 -5.88 17.25 7.20
CA LEU A 193 -5.00 16.30 6.49
C LEU A 193 -4.51 16.90 5.17
N LYS A 194 -3.25 17.31 5.14
CA LYS A 194 -2.64 17.87 3.94
C LYS A 194 -1.95 16.81 3.11
N ARG A 195 -2.41 16.62 1.87
CA ARG A 195 -1.78 15.72 0.92
C ARG A 195 -0.61 16.38 0.20
N SER A 196 0.55 15.75 0.21
CA SER A 196 1.68 16.07 -0.69
C SER A 196 1.35 15.68 -2.14
N LYS A 197 2.07 16.22 -3.13
CA LYS A 197 1.90 15.81 -4.54
C LYS A 197 2.17 14.31 -4.69
N PRO A 198 1.22 13.52 -5.22
CA PRO A 198 1.42 12.09 -5.46
C PRO A 198 2.66 11.82 -6.32
N ARG A 199 3.40 10.77 -6.01
CA ARG A 199 4.58 10.36 -6.76
C ARG A 199 4.35 9.02 -7.42
N TYR A 200 4.24 9.04 -8.72
CA TYR A 200 4.10 7.85 -9.56
C TYR A 200 5.42 7.10 -9.68
N ARG A 201 5.38 5.74 -9.71
CA ARG A 201 6.58 4.92 -9.60
C ARG A 201 6.43 3.48 -10.11
N ASN A 202 7.57 2.81 -10.22
CA ASN A 202 7.72 1.37 -10.45
C ASN A 202 6.97 0.82 -11.68
N PRO A 203 7.30 1.30 -12.89
CA PRO A 203 6.65 0.78 -14.10
C PRO A 203 7.01 -0.66 -14.42
N LEU A 204 8.21 -1.14 -14.10
CA LEU A 204 8.73 -2.43 -14.53
C LEU A 204 9.04 -3.39 -13.40
N LEU A 205 9.66 -2.93 -12.30
CA LEU A 205 10.19 -3.80 -11.25
C LEU A 205 9.16 -4.77 -10.71
N TYR A 206 7.98 -4.30 -10.36
CA TYR A 206 6.92 -5.15 -9.81
C TYR A 206 6.42 -6.17 -10.83
N LEU A 207 6.21 -5.76 -12.09
CA LEU A 207 5.79 -6.67 -13.17
C LEU A 207 6.82 -7.77 -13.40
N LEU A 208 8.11 -7.42 -13.48
CA LEU A 208 9.20 -8.35 -13.71
C LEU A 208 9.46 -9.26 -12.51
N SER A 209 9.11 -8.82 -11.31
CA SER A 209 9.10 -9.64 -10.10
C SER A 209 8.00 -10.72 -10.15
N GLY A 210 6.93 -10.47 -10.92
CA GLY A 210 5.73 -11.32 -10.96
C GLY A 210 4.83 -11.16 -9.72
N GLY A 211 5.06 -10.15 -8.84
CA GLY A 211 4.29 -9.95 -7.62
C GLY A 211 4.17 -11.22 -6.78
N VAL A 212 3.05 -11.43 -6.11
CA VAL A 212 2.78 -12.66 -5.34
C VAL A 212 2.11 -13.77 -6.18
N SER A 213 1.62 -13.45 -7.37
CA SER A 213 0.82 -14.37 -8.19
C SER A 213 1.60 -15.10 -9.27
N PHE A 214 2.72 -14.55 -9.72
CA PHE A 214 3.52 -15.10 -10.83
C PHE A 214 4.96 -15.36 -10.41
N LYS A 215 5.63 -16.26 -11.12
CA LYS A 215 7.07 -16.47 -10.97
C LYS A 215 7.86 -15.25 -11.42
N GLN A 216 9.01 -15.02 -10.81
CA GLN A 216 9.93 -13.98 -11.24
C GLN A 216 10.39 -14.23 -12.68
N LEU A 217 10.34 -13.17 -13.52
CA LEU A 217 10.60 -13.30 -14.96
C LEU A 217 12.08 -13.17 -15.31
N LEU A 218 12.86 -12.45 -14.50
CA LEU A 218 14.27 -12.19 -14.77
C LEU A 218 15.18 -12.75 -13.66
N PRO A 219 16.43 -13.14 -13.99
CA PRO A 219 17.42 -13.57 -13.00
C PRO A 219 17.76 -12.46 -11.99
N ASP A 220 18.08 -12.86 -10.76
CA ASP A 220 18.36 -11.95 -9.64
C ASP A 220 19.44 -10.91 -9.93
N PHE A 221 20.48 -11.26 -10.65
CA PHE A 221 21.59 -10.35 -10.97
C PHE A 221 21.19 -9.15 -11.85
N THR A 222 20.03 -9.21 -12.51
CA THR A 222 19.54 -8.12 -13.36
C THR A 222 18.83 -7.03 -12.58
N TYR A 223 18.57 -7.21 -11.29
CA TYR A 223 17.76 -6.30 -10.48
C TYR A 223 18.25 -4.85 -10.52
N GLU A 224 19.54 -4.63 -10.29
CA GLU A 224 20.10 -3.26 -10.22
C GLU A 224 19.99 -2.53 -11.58
N PHE A 225 20.19 -3.28 -12.67
CA PHE A 225 20.01 -2.74 -14.02
C PHE A 225 18.54 -2.35 -14.27
N VAL A 226 17.60 -3.24 -13.96
CA VAL A 226 16.17 -2.95 -14.10
C VAL A 226 15.75 -1.80 -13.20
N SER A 227 16.22 -1.75 -11.95
CA SER A 227 15.93 -0.70 -11.00
C SER A 227 16.40 0.68 -11.48
N PHE A 228 17.57 0.75 -12.10
CA PHE A 228 18.08 1.99 -12.70
C PHE A 228 17.13 2.52 -13.78
N PHE A 229 16.70 1.69 -14.72
CA PHE A 229 15.76 2.08 -15.77
C PHE A 229 14.37 2.37 -15.22
N ASP A 230 13.90 1.59 -14.25
CA ASP A 230 12.62 1.80 -13.56
C ASP A 230 12.54 3.19 -12.92
N ASN A 231 13.62 3.64 -12.27
CA ASN A 231 13.70 4.96 -11.68
C ASN A 231 13.69 6.08 -12.74
N ILE A 232 14.39 5.90 -13.86
CA ILE A 232 14.36 6.84 -14.98
C ILE A 232 12.95 6.93 -15.55
N LEU A 233 12.30 5.80 -15.83
CA LEU A 233 10.95 5.76 -16.36
C LEU A 233 9.95 6.40 -15.38
N SER A 234 10.04 6.11 -14.10
CA SER A 234 9.18 6.70 -13.07
C SER A 234 9.29 8.24 -13.05
N ARG A 235 10.50 8.77 -13.25
CA ARG A 235 10.78 10.20 -13.18
C ARG A 235 10.29 10.97 -14.43
N PHE A 236 10.50 10.42 -15.61
CA PHE A 236 10.24 11.11 -16.88
C PHE A 236 8.94 10.69 -17.55
N PHE A 237 8.43 9.51 -17.23
CA PHE A 237 7.27 8.90 -17.88
C PHE A 237 6.25 8.35 -16.87
N PRO A 238 5.65 9.21 -16.02
CA PRO A 238 4.74 8.75 -14.94
C PRO A 238 3.51 8.01 -15.48
N PHE A 239 3.16 8.16 -16.76
CA PHE A 239 2.05 7.44 -17.38
C PHE A 239 2.30 5.93 -17.55
N PHE A 240 3.54 5.44 -17.35
CA PHE A 240 3.87 4.02 -17.30
C PHE A 240 3.84 3.42 -15.88
N SER A 241 3.71 4.25 -14.85
CA SER A 241 3.83 3.78 -13.46
C SER A 241 2.74 2.80 -13.06
N MET A 242 3.13 1.80 -12.27
CA MET A 242 2.22 0.82 -11.68
C MET A 242 1.75 1.24 -10.29
N PHE A 243 2.57 1.99 -9.55
CA PHE A 243 2.28 2.40 -8.18
C PHE A 243 2.32 3.92 -8.03
N VAL A 244 1.65 4.39 -7.00
CA VAL A 244 1.65 5.78 -6.55
C VAL A 244 1.95 5.84 -5.07
N LYS A 245 2.89 6.72 -4.69
CA LYS A 245 3.13 7.08 -3.30
C LYS A 245 2.29 8.29 -2.93
N ILE A 246 1.51 8.17 -1.86
CA ILE A 246 0.66 9.23 -1.30
C ILE A 246 1.09 9.47 0.14
N GLU A 247 1.39 10.73 0.46
CA GLU A 247 1.75 11.16 1.81
C GLU A 247 0.76 12.21 2.29
N LEU A 248 0.14 11.95 3.45
CA LEU A 248 -0.68 12.90 4.19
C LEU A 248 0.10 13.38 5.40
N THR A 249 -0.07 14.64 5.75
CA THR A 249 0.46 15.24 7.00
C THR A 249 -0.70 15.84 7.78
N LYS A 250 -0.80 15.52 9.07
CA LYS A 250 -1.74 16.17 9.99
C LYS A 250 -1.24 17.60 10.26
N GLU A 251 -2.00 18.59 9.83
CA GLU A 251 -1.80 19.98 10.26
C GLU A 251 -2.37 20.19 11.67
N ARG A 252 -2.05 21.33 12.28
CA ARG A 252 -2.52 21.67 13.64
C ARG A 252 -4.02 21.88 13.70
#